data_787b492ba0130909abf006ffe96e1191
#
_entry.id   787b492ba0130909abf006ffe96e1191
#
_cell.length_a   1.000
_cell.length_b   1.000
_cell.length_c   1.000
_cell.angle_alpha   90.00
_cell.angle_beta   90.00
_cell.angle_gamma   90.00
#
_symmetry.space_group_name_H-M   'P 1'
#
loop_
_entity.id
_entity.type
_entity.pdbx_description
1 polymer ?
#
loop_
_entity_poly.entity_id
_entity_poly.type
_entity_poly.pdbx_seq_one_letter_code
_entity_poly.pdbx_strand_id
1 'polypeptide(L)'
;KIKTTFGRVFIFGIDPEHWTKYAQRLKAVMGIKNILMTFQVKSNMESIEQASLYAVKDATCNTFRISSRRFNKSFPLTSQKVNIEIGDSVRKKTGMKVKLSNPDLDLIIEIITKKTYIGFEKVQGFGGLPVGVSERAVSLLSSGIDSPVSSFEMLKRGVELVYVHFHSAPVTSRQSVKLVERLLEVLSRYGCGALCYHIPLLQVQQKIMENIPNKFWIIFF
;
A
#
# COMPACT_ATOMS: atom_id res chain seq x y z
N LYS A 1 8.78 -8.65 15.21
CA LYS A 1 9.89 -9.22 14.43
C LYS A 1 9.51 -9.28 12.96
N ILE A 2 10.41 -8.84 12.05
CA ILE A 2 10.19 -8.85 10.60
C ILE A 2 11.04 -9.96 9.98
N LYS A 3 10.45 -10.70 9.04
CA LYS A 3 11.15 -11.66 8.17
C LYS A 3 10.73 -11.43 6.71
N THR A 4 11.68 -11.50 5.82
CA THR A 4 11.46 -11.39 4.38
C THR A 4 11.72 -12.71 3.69
N THR A 5 10.92 -13.02 2.69
CA THR A 5 11.15 -14.08 1.71
C THR A 5 10.81 -13.53 0.34
N PHE A 6 11.13 -14.27 -0.72
CA PHE A 6 10.82 -13.80 -2.07
C PHE A 6 9.34 -13.40 -2.23
N GLY A 7 9.10 -12.13 -2.52
CA GLY A 7 7.77 -11.56 -2.74
C GLY A 7 6.89 -11.40 -1.49
N ARG A 8 7.43 -11.61 -0.26
CA ARG A 8 6.68 -11.49 0.99
C ARG A 8 7.47 -10.90 2.12
N VAL A 9 6.76 -10.13 2.95
CA VAL A 9 7.25 -9.64 4.23
C VAL A 9 6.31 -10.15 5.32
N PHE A 10 6.85 -10.82 6.32
CA PHE A 10 6.13 -11.29 7.51
C PHE A 10 6.45 -10.39 8.69
N ILE A 11 5.41 -9.91 9.36
CA ILE A 11 5.52 -9.12 10.57
C ILE A 11 4.86 -9.91 11.70
N PHE A 12 5.65 -10.27 12.71
CA PHE A 12 5.19 -11.07 13.84
C PHE A 12 5.04 -10.24 15.10
N GLY A 13 4.12 -10.65 15.98
CA GLY A 13 3.84 -9.96 17.24
C GLY A 13 3.01 -8.69 17.04
N ILE A 14 2.12 -8.70 16.06
CA ILE A 14 1.09 -7.68 15.90
C ILE A 14 -0.06 -8.03 16.84
N ASP A 15 -0.47 -7.06 17.64
CA ASP A 15 -1.67 -7.14 18.43
C ASP A 15 -2.89 -6.97 17.50
N PRO A 16 -3.83 -7.93 17.47
CA PRO A 16 -5.05 -7.85 16.65
C PRO A 16 -5.89 -6.60 16.91
N GLU A 17 -5.94 -6.10 18.15
CA GLU A 17 -6.69 -4.88 18.50
C GLU A 17 -6.19 -3.65 17.76
N HIS A 18 -4.91 -3.63 17.40
CA HIS A 18 -4.28 -2.53 16.66
C HIS A 18 -4.21 -2.77 15.14
N TRP A 19 -4.89 -3.81 14.62
CA TRP A 19 -4.84 -4.20 13.20
C TRP A 19 -5.12 -3.05 12.24
N THR A 20 -6.21 -2.31 12.47
CA THR A 20 -6.59 -1.17 11.61
C THR A 20 -5.46 -0.14 11.46
N LYS A 21 -4.78 0.19 12.56
CA LYS A 21 -3.65 1.12 12.58
C LYS A 21 -2.47 0.58 11.77
N TYR A 22 -2.13 -0.70 11.94
CA TYR A 22 -1.06 -1.34 11.18
C TYR A 22 -1.39 -1.42 9.70
N ALA A 23 -2.61 -1.82 9.36
CA ALA A 23 -3.06 -1.92 7.97
C ALA A 23 -3.01 -0.58 7.25
N GLN A 24 -3.46 0.51 7.88
CA GLN A 24 -3.37 1.86 7.32
C GLN A 24 -1.93 2.31 7.07
N ARG A 25 -1.02 2.05 8.01
CA ARG A 25 0.41 2.38 7.86
C ARG A 25 1.06 1.57 6.73
N LEU A 26 0.81 0.28 6.70
CA LEU A 26 1.36 -0.63 5.68
C LEU A 26 0.78 -0.34 4.28
N LYS A 27 -0.49 0.07 4.20
CA LYS A 27 -1.12 0.48 2.94
C LYS A 27 -0.37 1.64 2.26
N ALA A 28 0.19 2.56 3.05
CA ALA A 28 0.93 3.71 2.54
C ALA A 28 2.34 3.37 2.04
N VAL A 29 2.87 2.18 2.35
CA VAL A 29 4.21 1.76 1.89
C VAL A 29 4.12 1.32 0.44
N MET A 30 4.80 2.04 -0.46
CA MET A 30 4.89 1.69 -1.88
C MET A 30 5.56 0.33 -2.07
N GLY A 31 5.06 -0.44 -3.03
CA GLY A 31 5.48 -1.84 -3.27
C GLY A 31 4.61 -2.87 -2.55
N ILE A 32 3.87 -2.52 -1.52
CA ILE A 32 2.93 -3.43 -0.85
C ILE A 32 1.60 -3.48 -1.61
N LYS A 33 1.32 -4.62 -2.22
CA LYS A 33 0.07 -4.83 -2.96
C LYS A 33 -1.08 -5.33 -2.08
N ASN A 34 -0.78 -6.25 -1.16
CA ASN A 34 -1.79 -6.85 -0.28
C ASN A 34 -1.21 -7.01 1.12
N ILE A 35 -2.04 -6.75 2.11
CA ILE A 35 -1.76 -6.94 3.53
C ILE A 35 -2.80 -7.92 4.05
N LEU A 36 -2.37 -8.95 4.74
CA LEU A 36 -3.25 -9.99 5.25
C LEU A 36 -2.90 -10.28 6.71
N MET A 37 -3.87 -10.17 7.60
CA MET A 37 -3.75 -10.65 8.97
C MET A 37 -3.94 -12.17 8.99
N THR A 38 -3.01 -12.91 9.60
CA THR A 38 -3.00 -14.36 9.51
C THR A 38 -2.63 -15.05 10.82
N PHE A 39 -3.20 -16.24 11.01
CA PHE A 39 -2.71 -17.23 11.95
C PHE A 39 -1.67 -18.11 11.27
N GLN A 40 -0.59 -18.46 11.98
CA GLN A 40 0.43 -19.37 11.50
C GLN A 40 0.25 -20.76 12.11
N VAL A 41 0.12 -21.79 11.26
CA VAL A 41 -0.02 -23.19 11.67
C VAL A 41 0.97 -24.10 10.95
N LYS A 42 1.05 -25.38 11.35
CA LYS A 42 1.81 -26.41 10.63
C LYS A 42 1.16 -26.70 9.26
N SER A 43 1.99 -27.03 8.26
CA SER A 43 1.49 -27.40 6.91
C SER A 43 1.06 -28.87 6.88
N ASN A 44 -0.01 -29.22 7.59
CA ASN A 44 -0.75 -30.46 7.44
C ASN A 44 -2.26 -30.16 7.44
N MET A 45 -3.05 -31.06 6.87
CA MET A 45 -4.50 -30.81 6.68
C MET A 45 -5.23 -30.62 7.99
N GLU A 46 -4.92 -31.40 9.01
CA GLU A 46 -5.55 -31.31 10.34
C GLU A 46 -5.37 -29.92 10.95
N SER A 47 -4.12 -29.41 11.01
CA SER A 47 -3.85 -28.06 11.55
C SER A 47 -4.48 -26.95 10.71
N ILE A 48 -4.55 -27.13 9.38
CA ILE A 48 -5.20 -26.17 8.46
C ILE A 48 -6.71 -26.15 8.71
N GLU A 49 -7.33 -27.31 8.84
CA GLU A 49 -8.76 -27.43 9.10
C GLU A 49 -9.15 -26.81 10.44
N GLN A 50 -8.47 -27.20 11.52
CA GLN A 50 -8.72 -26.66 12.86
C GLN A 50 -8.60 -25.13 12.89
N ALA A 51 -7.53 -24.58 12.28
CA ALA A 51 -7.34 -23.14 12.23
C ALA A 51 -8.35 -22.42 11.32
N SER A 52 -8.77 -23.06 10.23
CA SER A 52 -9.82 -22.53 9.36
C SER A 52 -11.16 -22.46 10.06
N LEU A 53 -11.55 -23.49 10.79
CA LEU A 53 -12.76 -23.53 11.61
C LEU A 53 -12.70 -22.51 12.75
N TYR A 54 -11.56 -22.35 13.38
CA TYR A 54 -11.36 -21.32 14.42
C TYR A 54 -11.48 -19.90 13.83
N ALA A 55 -10.91 -19.66 12.66
CA ALA A 55 -10.97 -18.35 12.00
C ALA A 55 -12.40 -17.92 11.66
N VAL A 56 -13.31 -18.84 11.40
CA VAL A 56 -14.69 -18.56 11.01
C VAL A 56 -15.72 -18.77 12.13
N LYS A 57 -15.28 -19.16 13.34
CA LYS A 57 -16.20 -19.55 14.44
C LYS A 57 -17.21 -18.45 14.82
N ASP A 58 -16.77 -17.19 14.79
CA ASP A 58 -17.56 -16.02 15.17
C ASP A 58 -18.07 -15.23 13.93
N ALA A 59 -17.91 -15.82 12.73
CA ALA A 59 -18.34 -15.15 11.50
C ALA A 59 -19.87 -15.14 11.35
N THR A 60 -20.44 -13.96 11.18
CA THR A 60 -21.90 -13.74 11.02
C THR A 60 -22.33 -13.61 9.56
N CYS A 61 -21.50 -14.06 8.62
CA CYS A 61 -21.75 -13.97 7.20
C CYS A 61 -22.53 -15.18 6.64
N ASN A 62 -23.22 -14.96 5.51
CA ASN A 62 -24.05 -16.01 4.89
C ASN A 62 -23.28 -16.85 3.88
N THR A 63 -22.28 -16.26 3.24
CA THR A 63 -21.56 -16.89 2.15
C THR A 63 -20.03 -16.80 2.35
N PHE A 64 -19.33 -17.84 1.92
CA PHE A 64 -17.89 -17.87 2.01
C PHE A 64 -17.23 -18.53 0.78
N ARG A 65 -15.93 -18.31 0.66
CA ARG A 65 -15.03 -18.99 -0.28
C ARG A 65 -13.73 -19.37 0.42
N ILE A 66 -13.14 -20.49 0.01
CA ILE A 66 -11.77 -20.84 0.36
C ILE A 66 -10.86 -20.50 -0.84
N SER A 67 -9.82 -19.71 -0.57
CA SER A 67 -8.82 -19.30 -1.56
C SER A 67 -7.43 -19.79 -1.16
N SER A 68 -7.10 -21.06 -1.47
CA SER A 68 -5.79 -21.58 -1.13
C SER A 68 -4.76 -21.35 -2.23
N ARG A 69 -3.54 -21.06 -1.81
CA ARG A 69 -2.33 -21.01 -2.65
C ARG A 69 -1.24 -21.88 -2.07
N ARG A 70 -0.71 -22.76 -2.91
CA ARG A 70 0.35 -23.68 -2.55
C ARG A 70 1.66 -23.24 -3.21
N PHE A 71 2.60 -22.77 -2.40
CA PHE A 71 3.96 -22.45 -2.84
C PHE A 71 4.90 -23.63 -2.73
N ASN A 72 4.61 -24.55 -1.82
CA ASN A 72 5.30 -25.83 -1.72
C ASN A 72 4.58 -26.90 -2.55
N LYS A 73 5.19 -27.30 -3.67
CA LYS A 73 4.64 -28.35 -4.54
C LYS A 73 4.68 -29.76 -3.90
N SER A 74 5.49 -29.97 -2.85
CA SER A 74 5.56 -31.24 -2.10
C SER A 74 4.40 -31.45 -1.11
N PHE A 75 3.51 -30.46 -0.93
CA PHE A 75 2.31 -30.65 -0.12
C PHE A 75 1.39 -31.66 -0.81
N PRO A 76 0.84 -32.66 -0.06
CA PRO A 76 0.16 -33.82 -0.67
C PRO A 76 -1.03 -33.49 -1.55
N LEU A 77 -1.77 -32.42 -1.20
CA LEU A 77 -2.98 -32.03 -1.91
C LEU A 77 -2.75 -30.85 -2.83
N THR A 78 -3.47 -30.77 -3.93
CA THR A 78 -3.55 -29.58 -4.78
C THR A 78 -4.33 -28.48 -4.08
N SER A 79 -4.11 -27.20 -4.46
CA SER A 79 -4.90 -26.07 -3.92
C SER A 79 -6.40 -26.31 -4.09
N GLN A 80 -6.81 -26.87 -5.22
CA GLN A 80 -8.21 -27.17 -5.50
C GLN A 80 -8.80 -28.20 -4.53
N LYS A 81 -8.05 -29.29 -4.23
CA LYS A 81 -8.46 -30.28 -3.22
C LYS A 81 -8.52 -29.67 -1.82
N VAL A 82 -7.54 -28.84 -1.43
CA VAL A 82 -7.58 -28.09 -0.16
C VAL A 82 -8.83 -27.22 -0.08
N ASN A 83 -9.19 -26.48 -1.16
CA ASN A 83 -10.40 -25.67 -1.18
C ASN A 83 -11.67 -26.50 -0.95
N ILE A 84 -11.75 -27.68 -1.57
CA ILE A 84 -12.92 -28.56 -1.43
C ILE A 84 -13.00 -29.12 -0.01
N GLU A 85 -11.94 -29.72 0.51
CA GLU A 85 -11.94 -30.37 1.83
C GLU A 85 -12.21 -29.37 2.96
N ILE A 86 -11.49 -28.23 2.96
CA ILE A 86 -11.72 -27.18 3.97
C ILE A 86 -13.10 -26.52 3.78
N GLY A 87 -13.51 -26.30 2.53
CA GLY A 87 -14.83 -25.76 2.23
C GLY A 87 -15.97 -26.63 2.76
N ASP A 88 -15.87 -27.94 2.60
CA ASP A 88 -16.84 -28.89 3.14
C ASP A 88 -16.88 -28.90 4.68
N SER A 89 -15.71 -28.87 5.33
CA SER A 89 -15.61 -28.79 6.79
C SER A 89 -16.23 -27.50 7.34
N VAL A 90 -15.93 -26.36 6.73
CA VAL A 90 -16.51 -25.04 7.11
C VAL A 90 -18.02 -25.06 6.89
N ARG A 91 -18.49 -25.52 5.73
CA ARG A 91 -19.94 -25.60 5.42
C ARG A 91 -20.70 -26.44 6.44
N LYS A 92 -20.17 -27.63 6.76
CA LYS A 92 -20.79 -28.55 7.73
C LYS A 92 -20.85 -27.97 9.14
N LYS A 93 -19.80 -27.23 9.54
CA LYS A 93 -19.70 -26.68 10.89
C LYS A 93 -20.49 -25.39 11.11
N THR A 94 -20.56 -24.53 10.08
CA THR A 94 -21.15 -23.19 10.20
C THR A 94 -22.51 -23.03 9.52
N GLY A 95 -22.88 -23.92 8.59
CA GLY A 95 -24.09 -23.81 7.76
C GLY A 95 -23.98 -22.75 6.64
N MET A 96 -22.87 -22.02 6.55
CA MET A 96 -22.66 -21.01 5.49
C MET A 96 -22.68 -21.66 4.09
N LYS A 97 -23.14 -20.90 3.08
CA LYS A 97 -23.17 -21.32 1.68
C LYS A 97 -21.86 -20.97 0.96
N VAL A 98 -21.38 -21.89 0.13
CA VAL A 98 -20.22 -21.60 -0.73
C VAL A 98 -20.63 -20.68 -1.88
N LYS A 99 -19.89 -19.57 -2.08
CA LYS A 99 -20.10 -18.62 -3.18
C LYS A 99 -18.72 -18.21 -3.74
N LEU A 100 -18.44 -18.61 -4.96
CA LEU A 100 -17.10 -18.41 -5.57
C LEU A 100 -16.85 -16.97 -6.04
N SER A 101 -17.90 -16.24 -6.40
CA SER A 101 -17.82 -14.84 -6.85
C SER A 101 -18.42 -13.92 -5.78
N ASN A 102 -17.66 -12.92 -5.34
CA ASN A 102 -18.08 -11.93 -4.34
C ASN A 102 -18.71 -12.59 -3.09
N PRO A 103 -17.99 -13.49 -2.38
CA PRO A 103 -18.45 -14.01 -1.10
C PRO A 103 -18.41 -12.93 -0.03
N ASP A 104 -19.18 -13.11 1.03
CA ASP A 104 -19.10 -12.23 2.20
C ASP A 104 -17.77 -12.42 2.95
N LEU A 105 -17.22 -13.66 2.94
CA LEU A 105 -15.94 -14.01 3.55
C LEU A 105 -15.06 -14.81 2.57
N ASP A 106 -13.84 -14.35 2.34
CA ASP A 106 -12.81 -15.07 1.57
C ASP A 106 -11.72 -15.56 2.51
N LEU A 107 -11.77 -16.84 2.89
CA LEU A 107 -10.74 -17.44 3.72
C LEU A 107 -9.52 -17.81 2.89
N ILE A 108 -8.43 -17.08 3.09
CA ILE A 108 -7.17 -17.20 2.35
C ILE A 108 -6.24 -18.16 3.09
N ILE A 109 -5.75 -19.18 2.38
CA ILE A 109 -4.84 -20.21 2.92
C ILE A 109 -3.58 -20.21 2.07
N GLU A 110 -2.45 -19.78 2.63
CA GLU A 110 -1.15 -19.79 1.97
C GLU A 110 -0.24 -20.87 2.55
N ILE A 111 -0.03 -21.95 1.78
CA ILE A 111 0.81 -23.10 2.18
C ILE A 111 2.24 -22.84 1.70
N ILE A 112 3.14 -22.54 2.66
CA ILE A 112 4.54 -22.20 2.40
C ILE A 112 5.43 -23.22 3.15
N THR A 113 6.15 -24.04 2.44
CA THR A 113 7.06 -25.07 2.99
C THR A 113 6.48 -25.81 4.22
N LYS A 114 6.99 -25.50 5.43
CA LYS A 114 6.60 -26.13 6.70
C LYS A 114 5.49 -25.38 7.46
N LYS A 115 5.06 -24.23 6.95
CA LYS A 115 4.11 -23.33 7.62
C LYS A 115 3.00 -22.93 6.67
N THR A 116 1.80 -22.87 7.20
CA THR A 116 0.62 -22.36 6.51
C THR A 116 0.12 -21.13 7.23
N TYR A 117 -0.29 -20.14 6.47
CA TYR A 117 -0.85 -18.87 6.93
C TYR A 117 -2.31 -18.78 6.52
N ILE A 118 -3.19 -18.53 7.47
CA ILE A 118 -4.66 -18.52 7.28
C ILE A 118 -5.20 -17.19 7.77
N GLY A 119 -6.01 -16.54 6.95
CA GLY A 119 -6.65 -15.28 7.32
C GLY A 119 -7.75 -14.89 6.33
N PHE A 120 -8.57 -13.93 6.69
CA PHE A 120 -9.70 -13.46 5.87
C PHE A 120 -9.73 -11.94 5.69
N GLU A 121 -9.07 -11.18 6.55
CA GLU A 121 -8.96 -9.73 6.41
C GLU A 121 -7.82 -9.35 5.46
N LYS A 122 -8.19 -9.01 4.23
CA LYS A 122 -7.26 -8.58 3.21
C LYS A 122 -7.43 -7.10 2.92
N VAL A 123 -6.39 -6.32 3.17
CA VAL A 123 -6.33 -4.90 2.84
C VAL A 123 -5.46 -4.70 1.60
N GLN A 124 -5.98 -3.97 0.62
CA GLN A 124 -5.24 -3.62 -0.58
C GLN A 124 -4.36 -2.40 -0.32
N GLY A 125 -3.04 -2.54 -0.54
CA GLY A 125 -2.08 -1.45 -0.57
C GLY A 125 -2.01 -0.76 -1.93
N PHE A 126 -1.24 0.32 -2.02
CA PHE A 126 -1.07 1.05 -3.29
C PHE A 126 -0.30 0.26 -4.35
N GLY A 127 0.44 -0.77 -3.95
CA GLY A 127 1.27 -1.55 -4.88
C GLY A 127 2.43 -0.73 -5.44
N GLY A 128 2.75 -0.93 -6.71
CA GLY A 128 3.89 -0.27 -7.34
C GLY A 128 5.23 -0.91 -6.96
N LEU A 129 6.28 -0.09 -6.93
CA LEU A 129 7.64 -0.48 -6.56
C LEU A 129 8.06 0.23 -5.26
N PRO A 130 8.95 -0.37 -4.46
CA PRO A 130 9.54 0.33 -3.32
C PRO A 130 10.25 1.60 -3.75
N VAL A 131 10.05 2.70 -3.02
CA VAL A 131 10.71 3.98 -3.32
C VAL A 131 12.24 3.81 -3.26
N GLY A 132 12.94 4.39 -4.24
CA GLY A 132 14.40 4.33 -4.38
C GLY A 132 14.93 3.20 -5.26
N VAL A 133 14.07 2.29 -5.76
CA VAL A 133 14.51 1.22 -6.68
C VAL A 133 14.63 1.68 -8.14
N SER A 134 14.00 2.81 -8.50
CA SER A 134 13.99 3.39 -9.85
C SER A 134 14.74 4.72 -9.89
N GLU A 135 15.83 4.81 -9.13
CA GLU A 135 16.69 6.00 -9.04
C GLU A 135 16.01 7.22 -8.41
N ARG A 136 16.62 8.39 -8.59
CA ARG A 136 16.17 9.65 -8.00
C ARG A 136 15.82 10.67 -9.09
N ALA A 137 14.77 11.48 -8.85
CA ALA A 137 14.38 12.56 -9.74
C ALA A 137 14.04 13.84 -8.96
N VAL A 138 14.07 14.96 -9.66
CA VAL A 138 13.57 16.23 -9.15
C VAL A 138 12.12 16.39 -9.57
N SER A 139 11.25 16.73 -8.60
CA SER A 139 9.86 17.07 -8.83
C SER A 139 9.63 18.55 -8.56
N LEU A 140 9.16 19.29 -9.56
CA LEU A 140 8.73 20.68 -9.40
C LEU A 140 7.36 20.68 -8.73
N LEU A 141 7.31 21.09 -7.46
CA LEU A 141 6.09 21.03 -6.66
C LEU A 141 5.46 22.43 -6.58
N SER A 142 4.26 22.56 -7.09
CA SER A 142 3.43 23.76 -6.99
C SER A 142 2.34 23.59 -5.92
N SER A 143 1.64 24.65 -5.60
CA SER A 143 0.44 24.62 -4.74
C SER A 143 -0.81 24.12 -5.48
N GLY A 144 -0.72 23.78 -6.76
CA GLY A 144 -1.80 23.19 -7.55
C GLY A 144 -1.97 21.70 -7.28
N ILE A 145 -3.03 21.12 -7.88
CA ILE A 145 -3.39 19.72 -7.67
C ILE A 145 -2.56 18.74 -8.50
N ASP A 146 -2.06 19.13 -9.67
CA ASP A 146 -1.42 18.21 -10.61
C ASP A 146 -0.02 17.76 -10.17
N SER A 147 0.79 18.69 -9.66
CA SER A 147 2.17 18.37 -9.27
C SER A 147 2.28 17.39 -8.09
N PRO A 148 1.46 17.45 -7.02
CA PRO A 148 1.48 16.41 -5.99
C PRO A 148 0.95 15.06 -6.47
N VAL A 149 -0.03 15.03 -7.38
CA VAL A 149 -0.54 13.79 -7.98
C VAL A 149 0.53 13.13 -8.85
N SER A 150 1.19 13.90 -9.73
CA SER A 150 2.30 13.35 -10.54
C SER A 150 3.46 12.86 -9.67
N SER A 151 3.79 13.58 -8.59
CA SER A 151 4.78 13.15 -7.61
C SER A 151 4.41 11.82 -6.96
N PHE A 152 3.15 11.65 -6.54
CA PHE A 152 2.66 10.39 -5.98
C PHE A 152 2.78 9.23 -6.98
N GLU A 153 2.44 9.44 -8.25
CA GLU A 153 2.57 8.41 -9.28
C GLU A 153 4.04 8.05 -9.55
N MET A 154 4.97 8.99 -9.45
CA MET A 154 6.41 8.72 -9.56
C MET A 154 6.94 7.94 -8.35
N LEU A 155 6.51 8.29 -7.11
CA LEU A 155 6.82 7.50 -5.91
C LEU A 155 6.34 6.06 -6.07
N LYS A 156 5.12 5.86 -6.61
CA LYS A 156 4.54 4.54 -6.85
C LYS A 156 5.32 3.72 -7.90
N ARG A 157 6.03 4.38 -8.79
CA ARG A 157 6.97 3.76 -9.76
C ARG A 157 8.35 3.48 -9.17
N GLY A 158 8.56 3.76 -7.88
CA GLY A 158 9.80 3.48 -7.17
C GLY A 158 10.84 4.58 -7.27
N VAL A 159 10.49 5.75 -7.80
CA VAL A 159 11.41 6.89 -7.89
C VAL A 159 11.51 7.58 -6.53
N GLU A 160 12.73 7.86 -6.07
CA GLU A 160 12.97 8.74 -4.93
C GLU A 160 12.90 10.20 -5.40
N LEU A 161 12.09 11.04 -4.73
CA LEU A 161 11.87 12.41 -5.15
C LEU A 161 12.58 13.41 -4.25
N VAL A 162 13.24 14.38 -4.89
CA VAL A 162 13.66 15.65 -4.30
C VAL A 162 12.75 16.72 -4.86
N TYR A 163 12.14 17.51 -4.00
CA TYR A 163 11.17 18.52 -4.41
C TYR A 163 11.83 19.90 -4.56
N VAL A 164 11.36 20.65 -5.55
CA VAL A 164 11.74 22.05 -5.76
C VAL A 164 10.47 22.88 -5.87
N HIS A 165 10.35 23.90 -5.03
CA HIS A 165 9.26 24.87 -5.09
C HIS A 165 9.80 26.26 -5.39
N PHE A 166 9.37 26.84 -6.51
CA PHE A 166 9.68 28.22 -6.85
C PHE A 166 8.61 29.14 -6.28
N HIS A 167 9.02 30.29 -5.70
CA HIS A 167 8.11 31.27 -5.15
C HIS A 167 8.61 32.71 -5.37
N SER A 168 7.70 33.66 -5.37
CA SER A 168 7.99 35.08 -5.52
C SER A 168 7.57 35.90 -4.29
N ALA A 169 7.70 35.27 -3.09
CA ALA A 169 7.42 35.98 -1.85
C ALA A 169 8.42 37.14 -1.67
N PRO A 170 7.98 38.35 -1.16
CA PRO A 170 6.67 38.62 -0.58
C PRO A 170 5.60 39.08 -1.57
N VAL A 171 5.91 39.22 -2.85
CA VAL A 171 4.92 39.69 -3.91
C VAL A 171 3.79 38.67 -4.04
N THR A 172 4.12 37.36 -4.08
CA THR A 172 3.11 36.30 -3.93
C THR A 172 2.89 35.99 -2.45
N SER A 173 1.64 35.67 -2.12
CA SER A 173 1.26 35.33 -0.75
C SER A 173 2.10 34.15 -0.21
N ARG A 174 2.53 34.23 1.06
CA ARG A 174 3.14 33.08 1.78
C ARG A 174 2.21 31.89 1.94
N GLN A 175 0.93 32.01 1.55
CA GLN A 175 -0.03 30.91 1.60
C GLN A 175 0.35 29.77 0.64
N SER A 176 0.93 30.09 -0.53
CA SER A 176 1.39 29.05 -1.49
C SER A 176 2.49 28.17 -0.87
N VAL A 177 3.45 28.80 -0.19
CA VAL A 177 4.53 28.07 0.52
C VAL A 177 3.95 27.16 1.59
N LYS A 178 3.05 27.68 2.44
CA LYS A 178 2.39 26.87 3.48
C LYS A 178 1.58 25.71 2.92
N LEU A 179 0.95 25.89 1.75
CA LEU A 179 0.19 24.83 1.10
C LEU A 179 1.13 23.75 0.57
N VAL A 180 2.26 24.13 -0.03
CA VAL A 180 3.30 23.19 -0.47
C VAL A 180 3.87 22.40 0.70
N GLU A 181 4.14 23.03 1.85
CA GLU A 181 4.59 22.34 3.06
C GLU A 181 3.58 21.25 3.52
N ARG A 182 2.27 21.56 3.52
CA ARG A 182 1.21 20.58 3.81
C ARG A 182 1.16 19.44 2.78
N LEU A 183 1.35 19.74 1.51
CA LEU A 183 1.42 18.71 0.46
C LEU A 183 2.63 17.79 0.66
N LEU A 184 3.78 18.35 1.06
CA LEU A 184 4.98 17.58 1.41
C LEU A 184 4.77 16.68 2.61
N GLU A 185 4.06 17.14 3.66
CA GLU A 185 3.67 16.28 4.79
C GLU A 185 2.83 15.08 4.35
N VAL A 186 1.93 15.27 3.40
CA VAL A 186 1.13 14.16 2.83
C VAL A 186 2.01 13.23 2.00
N LEU A 187 2.82 13.75 1.09
CA LEU A 187 3.69 12.96 0.23
C LEU A 187 4.75 12.18 1.01
N SER A 188 5.25 12.74 2.12
CA SER A 188 6.25 12.09 2.99
C SER A 188 5.76 10.76 3.58
N ARG A 189 4.45 10.57 3.67
CA ARG A 189 3.84 9.31 4.16
C ARG A 189 4.04 8.14 3.19
N TYR A 190 4.27 8.44 1.92
CA TYR A 190 4.40 7.47 0.83
C TYR A 190 5.84 7.28 0.37
N GLY A 191 6.73 8.22 0.70
CA GLY A 191 8.17 8.19 0.41
C GLY A 191 9.02 7.95 1.66
N CYS A 192 10.32 8.08 1.49
CA CYS A 192 11.31 7.97 2.58
C CYS A 192 11.61 9.34 3.22
N GLY A 193 10.61 10.21 3.30
CA GLY A 193 10.76 11.62 3.67
C GLY A 193 10.45 12.54 2.48
N ALA A 194 10.53 13.85 2.70
CA ALA A 194 10.32 14.85 1.66
C ALA A 194 11.34 16.00 1.83
N LEU A 195 12.45 15.90 1.10
CA LEU A 195 13.41 16.98 0.98
C LEU A 195 12.91 17.98 -0.05
N CYS A 196 12.73 19.25 0.34
CA CYS A 196 12.26 20.31 -0.55
C CYS A 196 13.18 21.52 -0.49
N TYR A 197 13.53 22.03 -1.67
CA TYR A 197 14.23 23.30 -1.85
C TYR A 197 13.24 24.39 -2.23
N HIS A 198 13.16 25.45 -1.44
CA HIS A 198 12.39 26.65 -1.75
C HIS A 198 13.29 27.65 -2.47
N ILE A 199 13.01 27.97 -3.71
CA ILE A 199 13.84 28.83 -4.54
C ILE A 199 13.12 30.15 -4.82
N PRO A 200 13.64 31.29 -4.31
CA PRO A 200 13.06 32.60 -4.54
C PRO A 200 13.34 33.06 -5.99
N LEU A 201 12.29 33.33 -6.79
CA LEU A 201 12.40 33.80 -8.15
C LEU A 201 12.20 35.32 -8.27
N LEU A 202 11.81 36.05 -7.21
CA LEU A 202 11.44 37.43 -7.27
C LEU A 202 12.51 38.31 -7.90
N GLN A 203 13.78 38.15 -7.56
CA GLN A 203 14.90 38.95 -8.10
C GLN A 203 15.09 38.70 -9.62
N VAL A 204 14.91 37.46 -10.06
CA VAL A 204 15.00 37.11 -11.49
C VAL A 204 13.85 37.75 -12.25
N GLN A 205 12.64 37.67 -11.72
CA GLN A 205 11.44 38.26 -12.31
C GLN A 205 11.56 39.81 -12.40
N GLN A 206 12.06 40.47 -11.37
CA GLN A 206 12.30 41.89 -11.38
C GLN A 206 13.29 42.30 -12.49
N LYS A 207 14.40 41.62 -12.64
CA LYS A 207 15.37 41.86 -13.71
C LYS A 207 14.78 41.63 -15.11
N ILE A 208 13.91 40.64 -15.27
CA ILE A 208 13.18 40.43 -16.53
C ILE A 208 12.26 41.61 -16.81
N MET A 209 11.49 42.06 -15.83
CA MET A 209 10.58 43.21 -15.98
C MET A 209 11.29 44.52 -16.34
N GLU A 210 12.48 44.74 -15.77
CA GLU A 210 13.31 45.93 -16.05
C GLU A 210 13.84 45.97 -17.51
N ASN A 211 14.07 44.79 -18.11
CA ASN A 211 14.79 44.67 -19.39
C ASN A 211 13.90 44.26 -20.56
N ILE A 212 12.63 43.88 -20.33
CA ILE A 212 11.74 43.35 -21.36
C ILE A 212 10.42 44.16 -21.41
N PRO A 213 9.94 44.53 -22.60
CA PRO A 213 8.64 45.19 -22.74
C PRO A 213 7.49 44.37 -22.17
N ASN A 214 6.53 45.05 -21.52
CA ASN A 214 5.40 44.42 -20.79
C ASN A 214 4.61 43.39 -21.62
N LYS A 215 4.49 43.59 -22.94
CA LYS A 215 3.79 42.66 -23.84
C LYS A 215 4.36 41.25 -23.89
N PHE A 216 5.61 41.06 -23.44
CA PHE A 216 6.28 39.74 -23.41
C PHE A 216 6.34 39.11 -22.01
N TRP A 217 5.88 39.79 -20.95
CA TRP A 217 5.98 39.25 -19.58
C TRP A 217 5.30 37.88 -19.41
N ILE A 218 4.16 37.64 -20.08
CA ILE A 218 3.45 36.35 -20.04
C ILE A 218 4.31 35.17 -20.53
N ILE A 219 5.33 35.43 -21.38
CA ILE A 219 6.20 34.38 -21.92
C ILE A 219 7.27 33.97 -20.89
N PHE A 220 7.62 34.88 -19.97
CA PHE A 220 8.72 34.73 -19.02
C PHE A 220 8.26 34.47 -17.57
N PHE A 221 6.96 34.52 -17.34
CA PHE A 221 6.34 34.23 -16.05
C PHE A 221 5.35 33.06 -16.15
#